data_003c9e453807775bbe36152fc96f720e
#
_entry.id   003c9e453807775bbe36152fc96f720e
#
_cell.length_a   1.000
_cell.length_b   1.000
_cell.length_c   1.000
_cell.angle_alpha   90.00
_cell.angle_beta   90.00
_cell.angle_gamma   90.00
#
_symmetry.space_group_name_H-M   'P 1'
#
loop_
_entity.id
_entity.type
_entity.pdbx_description
1 polymer ?
#
loop_
_entity_poly.entity_id
_entity_poly.type
_entity_poly.pdbx_seq_one_letter_code
_entity_poly.pdbx_strand_id
1 'polypeptide(L)'
;MTIGPDPKPIRTGATLHLMCVTYGPIRSFKLHVRTYGGKSDEDLSQTTLYTGTTQKFINLLDEFLQDFKGKGHHVTMDSAYMSDTLAQIGQSEWKINMAGTTQANRVGADIKAQRKRMKRGTYECVCYQHKTLPLCVALWADNNIVTTLSN
;
A
#
# COMPACT_ATOMS: atom_id res chain seq x y z
N MET A 1 29.53 14.11 -18.69
CA MET A 1 29.45 12.75 -18.15
C MET A 1 28.51 12.84 -16.93
N THR A 2 27.26 12.53 -17.08
CA THR A 2 26.27 12.56 -16.00
C THR A 2 26.42 11.25 -15.22
N ILE A 3 26.97 11.35 -14.03
CA ILE A 3 27.02 10.22 -13.09
C ILE A 3 25.58 10.05 -12.61
N GLY A 4 24.87 9.05 -13.15
CA GLY A 4 23.57 8.67 -12.62
C GLY A 4 23.71 8.21 -11.16
N PRO A 5 22.62 8.23 -10.35
CA PRO A 5 22.68 7.76 -8.98
C PRO A 5 23.18 6.32 -8.98
N ASP A 6 24.13 6.03 -8.10
CA ASP A 6 24.70 4.71 -7.93
C ASP A 6 23.59 3.66 -7.83
N PRO A 7 23.65 2.57 -8.60
CA PRO A 7 22.70 1.49 -8.46
C PRO A 7 22.78 0.95 -7.02
N LYS A 8 21.63 0.67 -6.41
CA LYS A 8 21.59 0.07 -5.07
C LYS A 8 22.63 -1.06 -4.98
N PRO A 9 23.50 -1.06 -3.97
CA PRO A 9 24.70 -1.91 -3.93
C PRO A 9 24.38 -3.41 -3.87
N ILE A 10 23.14 -3.80 -3.58
CA ILE A 10 22.71 -5.19 -3.48
C ILE A 10 21.56 -5.42 -4.45
N ARG A 11 21.80 -6.15 -5.53
CA ARG A 11 20.77 -6.56 -6.50
C ARG A 11 20.11 -7.90 -6.18
N THR A 12 20.74 -8.68 -5.31
CA THR A 12 20.28 -10.02 -4.92
C THR A 12 20.16 -10.08 -3.39
N GLY A 13 19.05 -10.59 -2.91
CA GLY A 13 18.79 -10.71 -1.48
C GLY A 13 17.39 -11.27 -1.21
N ALA A 14 17.14 -11.71 0.01
CA ALA A 14 15.83 -12.09 0.46
C ALA A 14 14.98 -10.82 0.72
N THR A 15 13.73 -10.83 0.30
CA THR A 15 12.77 -9.79 0.67
C THR A 15 12.09 -10.18 1.99
N LEU A 16 12.10 -9.28 2.95
CA LEU A 16 11.38 -9.41 4.19
C LEU A 16 10.17 -8.48 4.17
N HIS A 17 8.99 -9.02 4.42
CA HIS A 17 7.80 -8.26 4.68
C HIS A 17 7.61 -8.13 6.19
N LEU A 18 7.44 -6.89 6.66
CA LEU A 18 7.36 -6.58 8.07
C LEU A 18 6.03 -5.90 8.36
N MET A 19 5.33 -6.37 9.38
CA MET A 19 4.17 -5.69 9.96
C MET A 19 4.43 -5.41 11.43
N CYS A 20 4.29 -4.16 11.84
CA CYS A 20 4.38 -3.75 13.23
C CYS A 20 2.97 -3.45 13.75
N VAL A 21 2.60 -4.07 14.87
CA VAL A 21 1.31 -3.87 15.53
C VAL A 21 1.54 -3.26 16.90
N THR A 22 0.83 -2.18 17.19
CA THR A 22 0.86 -1.54 18.51
C THR A 22 -0.29 -2.04 19.37
N TYR A 23 0.00 -2.41 20.60
CA TYR A 23 -0.96 -2.90 21.57
C TYR A 23 -1.05 -2.00 22.80
N GLY A 24 -2.28 -1.71 23.22
CA GLY A 24 -2.62 -1.15 24.50
C GLY A 24 -2.01 0.23 24.83
N PRO A 25 -2.25 0.72 26.04
CA PRO A 25 -1.83 2.06 26.47
C PRO A 25 -0.30 2.19 26.66
N ILE A 26 0.42 1.10 26.81
CA ILE A 26 1.88 1.08 27.06
C ILE A 26 2.70 1.12 25.76
N ARG A 27 2.05 1.27 24.60
CA ARG A 27 2.69 1.30 23.28
C ARG A 27 3.67 0.12 23.04
N SER A 28 3.36 -1.06 23.57
CA SER A 28 4.07 -2.26 23.19
C SER A 28 3.78 -2.57 21.71
N PHE A 29 4.76 -3.08 21.01
CA PHE A 29 4.58 -3.48 19.63
C PHE A 29 5.05 -4.93 19.42
N LYS A 30 4.41 -5.60 18.48
CA LYS A 30 4.79 -6.92 18.00
C LYS A 30 5.17 -6.82 16.54
N LEU A 31 6.31 -7.40 16.20
CA LEU A 31 6.79 -7.45 14.83
C LEU A 31 6.41 -8.81 14.23
N HIS A 32 5.65 -8.78 13.15
CA HIS A 32 5.40 -9.94 12.30
C HIS A 32 6.35 -9.89 11.11
N VAL A 33 7.02 -10.99 10.82
CA VAL A 33 8.01 -11.08 9.75
C VAL A 33 7.66 -12.24 8.84
N ARG A 34 7.66 -11.99 7.53
CA ARG A 34 7.57 -13.04 6.51
C ARG A 34 8.69 -12.86 5.49
N THR A 35 9.37 -13.95 5.20
CA THR A 35 10.36 -14.01 4.12
C THR A 35 9.65 -14.31 2.80
N TYR A 36 10.09 -13.65 1.74
CA TYR A 36 9.66 -13.97 0.38
C TYR A 36 10.74 -14.81 -0.31
N GLY A 37 10.41 -16.07 -0.59
CA GLY A 37 11.33 -17.06 -1.18
C GLY A 37 11.42 -17.03 -2.72
N GLY A 38 10.73 -16.10 -3.37
CA GLY A 38 10.71 -16.02 -4.84
C GLY A 38 9.45 -16.60 -5.47
N LYS A 39 9.55 -17.02 -6.75
CA LYS A 39 8.38 -17.46 -7.54
C LYS A 39 7.73 -18.75 -7.04
N SER A 40 8.47 -19.60 -6.33
CA SER A 40 7.93 -20.85 -5.78
C SER A 40 6.90 -20.66 -4.66
N ASP A 41 6.86 -19.47 -4.02
CA ASP A 41 5.84 -19.15 -3.03
C ASP A 41 4.49 -18.71 -3.66
N GLU A 42 4.43 -18.65 -5.00
CA GLU A 42 3.25 -18.16 -5.73
C GLU A 42 2.11 -19.19 -5.80
N ASP A 43 2.42 -20.47 -5.61
CA ASP A 43 1.48 -21.59 -5.81
C ASP A 43 0.49 -21.83 -4.67
N LEU A 44 0.55 -21.05 -3.59
CA LEU A 44 -0.23 -21.34 -2.38
C LEU A 44 -1.62 -20.69 -2.31
N SER A 45 -2.05 -19.92 -3.33
CA SER A 45 -3.37 -19.33 -3.31
C SER A 45 -4.32 -19.96 -4.33
N GLN A 46 -5.30 -20.67 -3.84
CA GLN A 46 -6.33 -21.33 -4.67
C GLN A 46 -7.39 -20.40 -5.27
N THR A 47 -7.33 -19.08 -5.02
CA THR A 47 -8.34 -18.14 -5.52
C THR A 47 -7.67 -16.93 -6.14
N THR A 48 -7.49 -16.93 -7.45
CA THR A 48 -6.91 -15.82 -8.21
C THR A 48 -8.00 -14.89 -8.74
N LEU A 49 -8.55 -14.01 -7.90
CA LEU A 49 -9.42 -12.92 -8.34
C LEU A 49 -8.64 -11.75 -8.97
N TYR A 50 -7.37 -11.66 -8.66
CA TYR A 50 -6.46 -10.62 -9.12
C TYR A 50 -5.17 -11.23 -9.64
N THR A 51 -4.54 -10.58 -10.61
CA THR A 51 -3.31 -11.09 -11.23
C THR A 51 -2.05 -10.43 -10.68
N GLY A 52 -0.96 -11.18 -10.66
CA GLY A 52 0.39 -10.65 -10.42
C GLY A 52 0.63 -10.13 -9.00
N THR A 53 1.33 -9.01 -8.91
CA THR A 53 1.79 -8.43 -7.64
C THR A 53 0.66 -8.08 -6.68
N THR A 54 -0.51 -7.66 -7.20
CA THR A 54 -1.67 -7.31 -6.37
C THR A 54 -2.18 -8.50 -5.57
N GLN A 55 -2.32 -9.66 -6.22
CA GLN A 55 -2.77 -10.88 -5.53
C GLN A 55 -1.81 -11.32 -4.43
N LYS A 56 -0.50 -11.23 -4.69
CA LYS A 56 0.52 -11.56 -3.68
C LYS A 56 0.40 -10.70 -2.42
N PHE A 57 0.19 -9.40 -2.60
CA PHE A 57 0.04 -8.51 -1.47
C PHE A 57 -1.29 -8.71 -0.74
N ILE A 58 -2.35 -9.05 -1.43
CA ILE A 58 -3.62 -9.42 -0.80
C ILE A 58 -3.41 -10.65 0.09
N ASN A 59 -2.80 -11.70 -0.44
CA ASN A 59 -2.56 -12.94 0.32
C ASN A 59 -1.66 -12.70 1.53
N LEU A 60 -0.58 -11.95 1.36
CA LEU A 60 0.33 -11.59 2.45
C LEU A 60 -0.37 -10.83 3.56
N LEU A 61 -1.18 -9.83 3.19
CA LEU A 61 -1.90 -9.00 4.16
C LEU A 61 -3.07 -9.76 4.77
N ASP A 62 -3.72 -10.62 4.01
CA ASP A 62 -4.78 -11.49 4.53
C ASP A 62 -4.28 -12.37 5.68
N GLU A 63 -3.08 -12.92 5.54
CA GLU A 63 -2.41 -13.70 6.57
C GLU A 63 -1.99 -12.82 7.76
N PHE A 64 -1.32 -11.68 7.52
CA PHE A 64 -0.87 -10.80 8.58
C PHE A 64 -2.01 -10.19 9.40
N LEU A 65 -3.14 -9.93 8.75
CA LEU A 65 -4.27 -9.23 9.34
C LEU A 65 -5.35 -10.17 9.88
N GLN A 66 -5.17 -11.49 9.81
CA GLN A 66 -6.19 -12.46 10.19
C GLN A 66 -6.78 -12.20 11.58
N ASP A 67 -5.94 -11.93 12.57
CA ASP A 67 -6.37 -11.68 13.96
C ASP A 67 -7.02 -10.28 14.17
N PHE A 68 -6.93 -9.40 13.17
CA PHE A 68 -7.36 -7.99 13.27
C PHE A 68 -8.63 -7.70 12.48
N LYS A 69 -9.06 -8.63 11.60
CA LYS A 69 -10.25 -8.47 10.76
C LYS A 69 -11.51 -8.28 11.61
N GLY A 70 -12.41 -7.43 11.14
CA GLY A 70 -13.69 -7.17 11.79
C GLY A 70 -13.63 -6.33 13.08
N LYS A 71 -12.45 -5.84 13.47
CA LYS A 71 -12.23 -5.15 14.75
C LYS A 71 -11.99 -3.64 14.60
N GLY A 72 -12.16 -3.10 13.41
CA GLY A 72 -12.02 -1.66 13.15
C GLY A 72 -10.58 -1.12 13.26
N HIS A 73 -9.58 -1.98 13.09
CA HIS A 73 -8.19 -1.55 13.10
C HIS A 73 -7.87 -0.64 11.91
N HIS A 74 -6.79 0.10 12.06
CA HIS A 74 -6.23 0.95 11.02
C HIS A 74 -4.84 0.45 10.64
N VAL A 75 -4.58 0.35 9.32
CA VAL A 75 -3.28 -0.10 8.78
C VAL A 75 -2.69 0.99 7.91
N THR A 76 -1.46 1.34 8.19
CA THR A 76 -0.67 2.24 7.35
C THR A 76 0.42 1.47 6.62
N MET A 77 0.60 1.73 5.33
CA MET A 77 1.53 0.97 4.51
C MET A 77 2.29 1.81 3.49
N ASP A 78 3.39 1.24 3.01
CA ASP A 78 4.22 1.83 1.97
C ASP A 78 3.60 1.69 0.58
N SER A 79 4.11 2.49 -0.35
CA SER A 79 3.68 2.53 -1.76
C SER A 79 3.90 1.22 -2.52
N ALA A 80 4.72 0.32 -2.02
CA ALA A 80 4.88 -1.01 -2.59
C ALA A 80 3.59 -1.85 -2.49
N TYR A 81 2.78 -1.60 -1.46
CA TYR A 81 1.57 -2.38 -1.14
C TYR A 81 0.29 -1.66 -1.53
N MET A 82 0.19 -0.37 -1.25
CA MET A 82 -1.06 0.39 -1.31
C MET A 82 -1.61 0.54 -2.73
N SER A 83 -2.91 0.26 -2.88
CA SER A 83 -3.69 0.47 -4.10
C SER A 83 -5.17 0.65 -3.76
N ASP A 84 -5.97 1.18 -4.69
CA ASP A 84 -7.42 1.32 -4.54
C ASP A 84 -8.11 -0.04 -4.36
N THR A 85 -7.68 -1.05 -5.10
CA THR A 85 -8.19 -2.42 -4.96
C THR A 85 -7.96 -2.96 -3.54
N LEU A 86 -6.75 -2.76 -3.00
CA LEU A 86 -6.42 -3.22 -1.65
C LEU A 86 -7.20 -2.44 -0.59
N ALA A 87 -7.32 -1.12 -0.74
CA ALA A 87 -8.13 -0.30 0.15
C ALA A 87 -9.59 -0.75 0.17
N GLN A 88 -10.14 -1.11 -0.99
CA GLN A 88 -11.50 -1.65 -1.09
C GLN A 88 -11.64 -2.99 -0.35
N ILE A 89 -10.74 -3.96 -0.58
CA ILE A 89 -10.75 -5.25 0.10
C ILE A 89 -10.65 -5.04 1.62
N GLY A 90 -9.74 -4.19 2.05
CA GLY A 90 -9.58 -3.84 3.46
C GLY A 90 -10.88 -3.43 4.11
N GLN A 91 -11.60 -2.51 3.49
CA GLN A 91 -12.86 -2.02 4.03
C GLN A 91 -14.02 -2.99 3.86
N SER A 92 -14.19 -3.57 2.66
CA SER A 92 -15.37 -4.38 2.34
C SER A 92 -15.31 -5.76 2.98
N GLU A 93 -14.14 -6.40 2.98
CA GLU A 93 -13.98 -7.78 3.40
C GLU A 93 -13.37 -7.89 4.80
N TRP A 94 -12.30 -7.14 5.07
CA TRP A 94 -11.58 -7.24 6.34
C TRP A 94 -12.10 -6.30 7.42
N LYS A 95 -12.90 -5.28 7.07
CA LYS A 95 -13.37 -4.23 7.99
C LYS A 95 -12.19 -3.50 8.67
N ILE A 96 -11.17 -3.21 7.89
CA ILE A 96 -9.94 -2.54 8.27
C ILE A 96 -9.81 -1.25 7.46
N ASN A 97 -9.57 -0.14 8.13
CA ASN A 97 -9.26 1.12 7.47
C ASN A 97 -7.81 1.10 7.00
N MET A 98 -7.57 1.54 5.78
CA MET A 98 -6.25 1.52 5.17
C MET A 98 -5.83 2.90 4.71
N ALA A 99 -4.59 3.26 4.98
CA ALA A 99 -3.97 4.46 4.46
C ALA A 99 -2.51 4.19 4.08
N GLY A 100 -1.97 4.99 3.19
CA GLY A 100 -0.55 4.86 2.85
C GLY A 100 -0.16 5.62 1.61
N THR A 101 1.13 5.70 1.38
CA THR A 101 1.64 6.19 0.11
C THR A 101 1.29 5.21 -1.01
N THR A 102 1.11 5.72 -2.22
CA THR A 102 0.77 4.88 -3.38
C THR A 102 1.42 5.42 -4.65
N GLN A 103 1.56 4.55 -5.62
CA GLN A 103 1.98 4.96 -6.97
C GLN A 103 0.78 5.49 -7.75
N ALA A 104 0.99 6.55 -8.54
CA ALA A 104 -0.06 7.21 -9.31
C ALA A 104 -0.83 6.30 -10.29
N ASN A 105 -0.21 5.21 -10.72
CA ASN A 105 -0.83 4.23 -11.61
C ASN A 105 -1.64 3.14 -10.88
N ARG A 106 -1.68 3.20 -9.55
CA ARG A 106 -2.43 2.26 -8.70
C ARG A 106 -3.69 2.86 -8.09
N VAL A 107 -4.04 4.07 -8.49
CA VAL A 107 -5.27 4.75 -8.10
C VAL A 107 -6.14 5.02 -9.32
N GLY A 108 -7.45 4.82 -9.19
CA GLY A 108 -8.41 5.01 -10.27
C GLY A 108 -8.72 6.47 -10.60
N ALA A 109 -8.34 7.40 -9.74
CA ALA A 109 -8.49 8.83 -10.01
C ALA A 109 -7.48 9.30 -11.07
N ASP A 110 -7.93 10.13 -12.00
CA ASP A 110 -7.02 10.81 -12.93
C ASP A 110 -6.27 11.94 -12.22
N ILE A 111 -5.21 11.57 -11.50
CA ILE A 111 -4.36 12.52 -10.79
C ILE A 111 -3.20 13.05 -11.62
N LYS A 112 -3.03 12.57 -12.85
CA LYS A 112 -1.89 12.97 -13.70
C LYS A 112 -1.95 14.45 -14.08
N ALA A 113 -3.15 14.95 -14.36
CA ALA A 113 -3.37 16.35 -14.70
C ALA A 113 -3.10 17.27 -13.51
N GLN A 114 -3.61 16.91 -12.32
CA GLN A 114 -3.34 17.61 -11.06
C GLN A 114 -1.84 17.65 -10.77
N ARG A 115 -1.16 16.51 -10.81
CA ARG A 115 0.28 16.42 -10.56
C ARG A 115 1.10 17.37 -11.44
N LYS A 116 0.74 17.51 -12.72
CA LYS A 116 1.45 18.40 -13.65
C LYS A 116 1.29 19.90 -13.32
N ARG A 117 0.22 20.28 -12.63
CA ARG A 117 -0.10 21.67 -12.28
C ARG A 117 0.40 22.10 -10.90
N MET A 118 0.72 21.14 -10.05
CA MET A 118 1.12 21.41 -8.67
C MET A 118 2.45 22.13 -8.60
N LYS A 119 2.50 23.15 -7.76
CA LYS A 119 3.72 23.88 -7.41
C LYS A 119 4.29 23.31 -6.12
N ARG A 120 5.60 23.34 -5.99
CA ARG A 120 6.28 22.89 -4.77
C ARG A 120 5.70 23.59 -3.53
N GLY A 121 5.47 22.84 -2.47
CA GLY A 121 4.87 23.31 -1.22
C GLY A 121 3.33 23.35 -1.22
N THR A 122 2.67 22.97 -2.34
CA THR A 122 1.20 22.88 -2.38
C THR A 122 0.72 21.45 -2.13
N TYR A 123 -0.54 21.34 -1.70
CA TYR A 123 -1.23 20.06 -1.58
C TYR A 123 -2.61 20.14 -2.21
N GLU A 124 -3.11 19.01 -2.68
CA GLU A 124 -4.47 18.85 -3.21
C GLU A 124 -5.06 17.54 -2.70
N CYS A 125 -6.36 17.49 -2.55
CA CYS A 125 -7.09 16.28 -2.16
C CYS A 125 -8.19 16.01 -3.19
N VAL A 126 -8.26 14.77 -3.67
CA VAL A 126 -9.27 14.31 -4.62
C VAL A 126 -9.98 13.11 -4.03
N CYS A 127 -11.28 13.22 -3.84
CA CYS A 127 -12.10 12.07 -3.46
C CYS A 127 -12.82 11.52 -4.70
N TYR A 128 -12.85 10.22 -4.81
CA TYR A 128 -13.50 9.53 -5.92
C TYR A 128 -14.15 8.22 -5.46
N GLN A 129 -15.06 7.73 -6.26
CA GLN A 129 -15.71 6.45 -6.01
C GLN A 129 -14.95 5.31 -6.70
N HIS A 130 -14.45 4.36 -5.93
CA HIS A 130 -13.92 3.11 -6.45
C HIS A 130 -14.91 1.98 -6.16
N LYS A 131 -15.58 1.48 -7.20
CA LYS A 131 -16.71 0.55 -7.06
C LYS A 131 -17.75 1.11 -6.07
N THR A 132 -17.85 0.54 -4.87
CA THR A 132 -18.82 0.93 -3.83
C THR A 132 -18.21 1.76 -2.70
N LEU A 133 -16.88 1.99 -2.73
CA LEU A 133 -16.16 2.64 -1.66
C LEU A 133 -15.68 4.04 -2.07
N PRO A 134 -16.00 5.09 -1.30
CA PRO A 134 -15.35 6.38 -1.47
C PRO A 134 -13.89 6.29 -1.01
N LEU A 135 -12.98 6.76 -1.85
CA LEU A 135 -11.55 6.83 -1.57
C LEU A 135 -11.07 8.27 -1.69
N CYS A 136 -10.12 8.65 -0.84
CA CYS A 136 -9.47 9.94 -0.88
C CYS A 136 -7.99 9.80 -1.23
N VAL A 137 -7.56 10.56 -2.23
CA VAL A 137 -6.15 10.70 -2.61
C VAL A 137 -5.68 12.08 -2.22
N ALA A 138 -4.65 12.17 -1.39
CA ALA A 138 -3.97 13.42 -1.13
C ALA A 138 -2.65 13.45 -1.90
N LEU A 139 -2.39 14.59 -2.51
CA LEU A 139 -1.19 14.88 -3.28
C LEU A 139 -0.41 15.97 -2.56
N TRP A 140 0.86 15.78 -2.34
CA TRP A 140 1.76 16.78 -1.80
C TRP A 140 2.96 16.99 -2.71
N ALA A 141 3.15 18.22 -3.15
CA ALA A 141 4.25 18.61 -4.03
C ALA A 141 5.48 19.03 -3.20
N ASP A 142 6.49 18.17 -3.17
CA ASP A 142 7.83 18.48 -2.69
C ASP A 142 8.82 18.42 -3.86
N ASN A 143 9.98 17.84 -3.72
CA ASN A 143 10.90 17.57 -4.83
C ASN A 143 10.25 16.61 -5.85
N ASN A 144 9.44 15.70 -5.35
CA ASN A 144 8.54 14.84 -6.13
C ASN A 144 7.12 14.94 -5.57
N ILE A 145 6.13 14.59 -6.37
CA ILE A 145 4.75 14.52 -5.90
C ILE A 145 4.55 13.24 -5.11
N VAL A 146 4.34 13.38 -3.82
CA VAL A 146 3.92 12.29 -2.93
C VAL A 146 2.42 12.09 -3.08
N THR A 147 2.01 10.86 -3.29
CA THR A 147 0.60 10.48 -3.42
C THR A 147 0.26 9.56 -2.26
N THR A 148 -0.76 9.91 -1.49
CA THR A 148 -1.31 9.06 -0.43
C THR A 148 -2.75 8.70 -0.75
N LEU A 149 -3.16 7.52 -0.35
CA LEU A 149 -4.51 7.00 -0.53
C LEU A 149 -5.05 6.57 0.83
N SER A 150 -6.33 6.85 1.07
CA SER A 150 -7.08 6.33 2.23
C SER A 150 -8.52 6.00 1.86
N ASN A 151 -9.10 5.07 2.57
CA ASN A 151 -10.52 4.77 2.61
C ASN A 151 -11.17 5.35 3.85
#